data_cb08cb8ecba94a6c7471023023be41cb
#
_entry.id   cb08cb8ecba94a6c7471023023be41cb
#
_cell.length_a   1.000
_cell.length_b   1.000
_cell.length_c   1.000
_cell.angle_alpha   90.00
_cell.angle_beta   90.00
_cell.angle_gamma   90.00
#
_symmetry.space_group_name_H-M   'P 1'
#
loop_
_entity.id
_entity.type
_entity.pdbx_description
1 polymer ?
#
loop_
_entity_poly.entity_id
_entity_poly.type
_entity_poly.pdbx_seq_one_letter_code
_entity_poly.pdbx_strand_id
1 'polypeptide(L)'
;MTLRRSILIFAIAVSSIIVRAQEVSGYGYLELPVSARGLALGGTAISIVEPEMSLAEQNPALLCPQMEKQAVLAYTNYLAGIQMGYAAYAGRFMEVGGWSAGMRYVDYGNFDGYDMQGLPTGSFSVKDICLEGAVGYPLNDCWNIGAQTKFLYTAYESYNAFAMAVDLGLSYYDELSGNSFSLTVTNLGGQFKSLYEESKQKLPTQVNMAWSRELLHLPLCVTVTAYHLLDWDHSYVDGKGTKQTFSGAEQVLNHLIFGVEWSAFQNFWLAASYNYRHQRRFSGQGGFLRGIALGAGLSYRSYNFQMGYASTNLADGTMTFQFGYTF
;
A
#
# COMPACT_ATOMS: atom_id res chain seq x y z
N MET A 1 11.68 22.42 25.65
CA MET A 1 10.23 22.54 25.99
C MET A 1 9.31 22.58 24.76
N THR A 2 9.82 22.96 23.61
CA THR A 2 9.06 23.08 22.34
C THR A 2 8.73 21.72 21.70
N LEU A 3 9.65 20.76 21.66
CA LEU A 3 9.46 19.46 21.02
C LEU A 3 8.34 18.62 21.67
N ARG A 4 8.24 18.61 23.00
CA ARG A 4 7.13 17.93 23.73
C ARG A 4 5.75 18.53 23.41
N ARG A 5 5.68 19.86 23.22
CA ARG A 5 4.42 20.51 22.84
C ARG A 5 4.02 20.20 21.40
N SER A 6 4.98 20.11 20.48
CA SER A 6 4.70 19.75 19.07
C SER A 6 4.24 18.30 18.93
N ILE A 7 4.82 17.37 19.69
CA ILE A 7 4.40 15.96 19.73
C ILE A 7 2.98 15.85 20.32
N LEU A 8 2.67 16.63 21.35
CA LEU A 8 1.34 16.60 21.96
C LEU A 8 0.26 17.18 21.04
N ILE A 9 0.57 18.25 20.30
CA ILE A 9 -0.35 18.85 19.32
C ILE A 9 -0.56 17.89 18.13
N PHE A 10 0.46 17.19 17.68
CA PHE A 10 0.36 16.18 16.63
C PHE A 10 -0.48 14.96 17.10
N ALA A 11 -0.27 14.49 18.33
CA ALA A 11 -1.07 13.41 18.92
C ALA A 11 -2.55 13.80 19.11
N ILE A 12 -2.83 15.06 19.48
CA ILE A 12 -4.20 15.58 19.59
C ILE A 12 -4.83 15.77 18.21
N ALA A 13 -4.08 16.21 17.20
CA ALA A 13 -4.56 16.31 15.82
C ALA A 13 -4.92 14.94 15.24
N VAL A 14 -4.11 13.91 15.51
CA VAL A 14 -4.39 12.52 15.09
C VAL A 14 -5.59 11.94 15.84
N SER A 15 -5.79 12.26 17.12
CA SER A 15 -6.93 11.77 17.90
C SER A 15 -8.29 12.37 17.50
N SER A 16 -8.31 13.51 16.81
CA SER A 16 -9.54 14.12 16.27
C SER A 16 -9.99 13.54 14.92
N ILE A 17 -9.19 12.66 14.29
CA ILE A 17 -9.51 11.96 13.02
C ILE A 17 -10.18 10.59 13.32
N ILE A 18 -10.94 10.46 14.39
CA ILE A 18 -11.77 9.25 14.59
C ILE A 18 -12.98 9.35 13.66
N VAL A 19 -12.76 9.01 12.40
CA VAL A 19 -13.83 8.84 11.41
C VAL A 19 -14.34 7.41 11.54
N ARG A 20 -15.59 7.29 11.95
CA ARG A 20 -16.32 6.03 11.86
C ARG A 20 -16.47 5.70 10.36
N ALA A 21 -15.81 4.66 9.89
CA ALA A 21 -15.97 4.23 8.52
C ALA A 21 -15.96 2.71 8.42
N GLN A 22 -17.12 2.16 8.17
CA GLN A 22 -17.26 0.90 7.48
C GLN A 22 -18.30 1.10 6.38
N GLU A 23 -17.93 1.88 5.37
CA GLU A 23 -18.60 1.92 4.08
C GLU A 23 -17.63 1.35 3.06
N VAL A 24 -18.11 0.45 2.19
CA VAL A 24 -17.30 -0.09 1.09
C VAL A 24 -16.85 1.09 0.24
N SER A 25 -15.54 1.35 0.23
CA SER A 25 -14.96 2.41 -0.58
C SER A 25 -14.81 1.92 -2.02
N GLY A 26 -15.30 2.69 -2.99
CA GLY A 26 -15.03 2.43 -4.42
C GLY A 26 -13.57 2.66 -4.81
N TYR A 27 -12.76 3.18 -3.90
CA TYR A 27 -11.33 3.45 -4.09
C TYR A 27 -10.43 2.41 -3.41
N GLY A 28 -10.92 1.17 -3.21
CA GLY A 28 -10.17 0.08 -2.56
C GLY A 28 -8.84 -0.28 -3.26
N TYR A 29 -8.69 0.04 -4.54
CA TYR A 29 -7.43 -0.17 -5.27
C TYR A 29 -6.25 0.66 -4.71
N LEU A 30 -6.50 1.74 -3.97
CA LEU A 30 -5.48 2.54 -3.30
C LEU A 30 -4.77 1.78 -2.16
N GLU A 31 -5.38 0.72 -1.66
CA GLU A 31 -4.80 -0.13 -0.61
C GLU A 31 -3.89 -1.23 -1.20
N LEU A 32 -3.93 -1.44 -2.51
CA LEU A 32 -3.12 -2.45 -3.17
C LEU A 32 -1.70 -1.93 -3.40
N PRO A 33 -0.66 -2.70 -3.03
CA PRO A 33 0.72 -2.30 -3.28
C PRO A 33 1.01 -2.30 -4.78
N VAL A 34 1.73 -1.30 -5.25
CA VAL A 34 2.26 -1.26 -6.63
C VAL A 34 3.57 -2.01 -6.75
N SER A 35 4.30 -2.13 -5.65
CA SER A 35 5.61 -2.79 -5.57
C SER A 35 5.48 -4.29 -5.41
N ALA A 36 6.26 -5.06 -6.20
CA ALA A 36 6.37 -6.50 -6.04
C ALA A 36 6.95 -6.88 -4.66
N ARG A 37 7.94 -6.10 -4.17
CA ARG A 37 8.53 -6.28 -2.84
C ARG A 37 7.53 -5.91 -1.73
N GLY A 38 6.77 -4.82 -1.91
CA GLY A 38 5.69 -4.46 -1.01
C GLY A 38 4.63 -5.56 -0.91
N LEU A 39 4.24 -6.17 -2.04
CA LEU A 39 3.32 -7.31 -2.06
C LEU A 39 3.89 -8.51 -1.30
N ALA A 40 5.17 -8.85 -1.53
CA ALA A 40 5.85 -9.97 -0.87
C ALA A 40 5.96 -9.80 0.65
N LEU A 41 6.02 -8.56 1.13
CA LEU A 41 6.06 -8.20 2.55
C LEU A 41 4.66 -7.97 3.16
N GLY A 42 3.61 -8.48 2.50
CA GLY A 42 2.25 -8.54 3.01
C GLY A 42 1.36 -7.35 2.64
N GLY A 43 1.78 -6.55 1.67
CA GLY A 43 1.01 -5.44 1.11
C GLY A 43 1.31 -4.07 1.71
N THR A 44 1.98 -4.00 2.86
CA THR A 44 2.30 -2.73 3.54
C THR A 44 3.74 -2.76 4.05
N ALA A 45 4.69 -2.34 3.21
CA ALA A 45 6.13 -2.33 3.50
C ALA A 45 6.64 -0.89 3.64
N ILE A 46 6.33 -0.23 4.77
CA ILE A 46 6.57 1.20 4.97
C ILE A 46 7.85 1.53 5.76
N SER A 47 8.55 0.52 6.28
CA SER A 47 9.74 0.72 7.13
C SER A 47 11.04 0.15 6.55
N ILE A 48 11.02 -0.38 5.33
CA ILE A 48 12.23 -0.81 4.63
C ILE A 48 12.95 0.41 4.07
N VAL A 49 14.12 0.71 4.63
CA VAL A 49 14.92 1.88 4.26
C VAL A 49 15.98 1.48 3.25
N GLU A 50 15.58 1.44 1.99
CA GLU A 50 16.46 1.19 0.86
C GLU A 50 16.18 2.17 -0.28
N PRO A 51 17.16 2.48 -1.13
CA PRO A 51 16.98 3.42 -2.24
C PRO A 51 16.19 2.80 -3.40
N GLU A 52 14.98 2.31 -3.09
CA GLU A 52 14.06 1.73 -4.04
C GLU A 52 12.76 2.56 -4.10
N MET A 53 12.56 3.24 -5.22
CA MET A 53 11.45 4.18 -5.42
C MET A 53 10.07 3.53 -5.25
N SER A 54 9.92 2.26 -5.63
CA SER A 54 8.62 1.57 -5.57
C SER A 54 8.09 1.36 -4.13
N LEU A 55 8.98 1.34 -3.13
CA LEU A 55 8.59 1.30 -1.71
C LEU A 55 8.16 2.67 -1.19
N ALA A 56 8.71 3.75 -1.78
CA ALA A 56 8.39 5.11 -1.39
C ALA A 56 6.94 5.52 -1.76
N GLU A 57 6.28 4.80 -2.65
CA GLU A 57 4.85 5.00 -2.94
C GLU A 57 3.98 4.79 -1.70
N GLN A 58 4.33 3.82 -0.84
CA GLN A 58 3.60 3.55 0.40
C GLN A 58 4.02 4.44 1.58
N ASN A 59 5.23 5.00 1.52
CA ASN A 59 5.74 5.91 2.53
C ASN A 59 6.64 6.98 1.89
N PRO A 60 6.13 8.18 1.63
CA PRO A 60 6.90 9.23 0.97
C PRO A 60 8.12 9.71 1.79
N ALA A 61 8.19 9.41 3.09
CA ALA A 61 9.37 9.70 3.91
C ALA A 61 10.60 8.85 3.56
N LEU A 62 10.43 7.77 2.77
CA LEU A 62 11.54 6.95 2.27
C LEU A 62 12.22 7.55 1.03
N LEU A 63 11.61 8.55 0.38
CA LEU A 63 12.22 9.23 -0.77
C LEU A 63 13.53 9.90 -0.38
N CYS A 64 14.59 9.52 -1.07
CA CYS A 64 15.95 9.99 -0.81
C CYS A 64 16.68 10.35 -2.11
N PRO A 65 17.81 11.12 -2.04
CA PRO A 65 18.58 11.52 -3.21
C PRO A 65 19.14 10.34 -4.03
N GLN A 66 19.38 9.19 -3.40
CA GLN A 66 19.90 7.99 -4.05
C GLN A 66 18.91 7.37 -5.05
N MET A 67 17.63 7.74 -4.97
CA MET A 67 16.59 7.34 -5.94
C MET A 67 16.58 8.22 -7.20
N GLU A 68 17.50 9.19 -7.32
CA GLU A 68 17.58 10.07 -8.50
C GLU A 68 17.74 9.25 -9.78
N LYS A 69 16.94 9.62 -10.80
CA LYS A 69 16.93 8.97 -12.12
C LYS A 69 16.46 7.51 -12.10
N GLN A 70 15.72 7.08 -11.10
CA GLN A 70 15.05 5.80 -11.13
C GLN A 70 13.70 5.92 -11.85
N ALA A 71 13.44 4.98 -12.74
CA ALA A 71 12.13 4.76 -13.35
C ALA A 71 11.63 3.35 -12.99
N VAL A 72 10.35 3.22 -12.73
CA VAL A 72 9.71 1.95 -12.39
C VAL A 72 8.47 1.75 -13.24
N LEU A 73 8.31 0.53 -13.73
CA LEU A 73 7.08 0.02 -14.33
C LEU A 73 6.66 -1.23 -13.55
N ALA A 74 5.40 -1.29 -13.15
CA ALA A 74 4.86 -2.49 -12.54
C ALA A 74 3.51 -2.87 -13.14
N TYR A 75 3.26 -4.17 -13.19
CA TYR A 75 2.00 -4.76 -13.63
C TYR A 75 1.52 -5.73 -12.57
N THR A 76 0.29 -5.56 -12.13
CA THR A 76 -0.34 -6.43 -11.15
C THR A 76 -1.59 -7.08 -11.76
N ASN A 77 -1.61 -8.40 -11.73
CA ASN A 77 -2.82 -9.19 -11.95
C ASN A 77 -3.48 -9.41 -10.60
N TYR A 78 -4.64 -8.79 -10.42
CA TYR A 78 -5.46 -8.88 -9.22
C TYR A 78 -6.60 -9.87 -9.45
N LEU A 79 -7.48 -10.06 -8.44
CA LEU A 79 -8.62 -10.99 -8.56
C LEU A 79 -9.60 -10.65 -9.68
N ALA A 80 -10.37 -11.67 -10.10
CA ALA A 80 -11.48 -11.54 -11.04
C ALA A 80 -11.10 -10.87 -12.37
N GLY A 81 -9.82 -10.97 -12.78
CA GLY A 81 -9.34 -10.39 -14.04
C GLY A 81 -9.05 -8.89 -13.98
N ILE A 82 -9.13 -8.25 -12.80
CA ILE A 82 -8.72 -6.85 -12.62
C ILE A 82 -7.21 -6.73 -12.84
N GLN A 83 -6.83 -5.77 -13.68
CA GLN A 83 -5.43 -5.50 -14.01
C GLN A 83 -5.04 -4.10 -13.56
N MET A 84 -3.84 -3.97 -13.01
CA MET A 84 -3.31 -2.69 -12.57
C MET A 84 -1.91 -2.47 -13.15
N GLY A 85 -1.71 -1.29 -13.75
CA GLY A 85 -0.43 -0.80 -14.21
C GLY A 85 0.06 0.35 -13.34
N TYR A 86 1.36 0.42 -13.10
CA TYR A 86 2.00 1.54 -12.42
C TYR A 86 3.25 1.97 -13.16
N ALA A 87 3.44 3.27 -13.30
CA ALA A 87 4.65 3.87 -13.87
C ALA A 87 5.04 5.08 -13.03
N ALA A 88 6.31 5.19 -12.67
CA ALA A 88 6.80 6.34 -11.92
C ALA A 88 8.27 6.63 -12.20
N TYR A 89 8.66 7.86 -11.87
CA TYR A 89 10.01 8.38 -11.98
C TYR A 89 10.37 9.17 -10.73
N ALA A 90 11.60 9.01 -10.27
CA ALA A 90 12.13 9.73 -9.10
C ALA A 90 13.32 10.63 -9.46
N GLY A 91 13.44 11.71 -8.72
CA GLY A 91 14.51 12.67 -8.85
C GLY A 91 14.94 13.25 -7.50
N ARG A 92 15.98 14.07 -7.52
CA ARG A 92 16.50 14.75 -6.34
C ARG A 92 15.68 16.00 -6.05
N PHE A 93 15.49 16.30 -4.78
CA PHE A 93 14.84 17.52 -4.27
C PHE A 93 15.75 18.22 -3.26
N MET A 94 16.09 19.49 -3.51
CA MET A 94 16.94 20.32 -2.64
C MET A 94 18.23 19.64 -2.16
N GLU A 95 18.92 18.90 -3.01
CA GLU A 95 20.17 18.16 -2.76
C GLU A 95 20.10 17.05 -1.70
N VAL A 96 19.27 17.17 -0.68
CA VAL A 96 19.18 16.23 0.47
C VAL A 96 17.91 15.39 0.48
N GLY A 97 16.87 15.77 -0.27
CA GLY A 97 15.60 15.06 -0.38
C GLY A 97 15.41 14.36 -1.71
N GLY A 98 14.29 13.67 -1.84
CA GLY A 98 13.82 13.04 -3.06
C GLY A 98 12.42 13.51 -3.45
N TRP A 99 12.09 13.41 -4.73
CA TRP A 99 10.73 13.55 -5.24
C TRP A 99 10.40 12.41 -6.18
N SER A 100 9.13 12.11 -6.32
CA SER A 100 8.65 11.19 -7.34
C SER A 100 7.36 11.68 -7.97
N ALA A 101 7.13 11.26 -9.21
CA ALA A 101 5.88 11.43 -9.91
C ALA A 101 5.50 10.10 -10.56
N GLY A 102 4.24 9.71 -10.43
CA GLY A 102 3.75 8.43 -10.91
C GLY A 102 2.31 8.46 -11.37
N MET A 103 1.93 7.38 -12.03
CA MET A 103 0.58 7.12 -12.48
C MET A 103 0.23 5.66 -12.23
N ARG A 104 -0.93 5.43 -11.61
CA ARG A 104 -1.56 4.12 -11.49
C ARG A 104 -2.79 4.07 -12.37
N TYR A 105 -2.93 2.98 -13.10
CA TYR A 105 -4.08 2.69 -13.94
C TYR A 105 -4.69 1.35 -13.53
N VAL A 106 -6.00 1.32 -13.35
CA VAL A 106 -6.73 0.11 -13.00
C VAL A 106 -7.80 -0.15 -14.04
N ASP A 107 -7.82 -1.36 -14.59
CA ASP A 107 -8.83 -1.84 -15.53
C ASP A 107 -9.62 -2.97 -14.84
N TYR A 108 -10.91 -2.74 -14.67
CA TYR A 108 -11.82 -3.72 -14.09
C TYR A 108 -12.45 -4.65 -15.15
N GLY A 109 -12.09 -4.47 -16.43
CA GLY A 109 -12.65 -5.22 -17.55
C GLY A 109 -13.95 -4.65 -18.08
N ASN A 110 -14.63 -5.48 -18.87
CA ASN A 110 -15.91 -5.12 -19.49
C ASN A 110 -17.06 -5.82 -18.76
N PHE A 111 -18.16 -5.09 -18.64
CA PHE A 111 -19.41 -5.56 -18.01
C PHE A 111 -20.54 -5.47 -19.02
N ASP A 112 -21.42 -6.46 -19.02
CA ASP A 112 -22.63 -6.45 -19.82
C ASP A 112 -23.68 -5.54 -19.16
N GLY A 113 -24.21 -4.61 -19.95
CA GLY A 113 -25.28 -3.72 -19.52
C GLY A 113 -26.65 -4.33 -19.81
N TYR A 114 -27.59 -4.13 -18.88
CA TYR A 114 -28.98 -4.54 -19.03
C TYR A 114 -29.90 -3.41 -18.64
N ASP A 115 -31.02 -3.28 -19.35
CA ASP A 115 -32.08 -2.35 -18.98
C ASP A 115 -32.95 -2.89 -17.82
N MET A 116 -33.93 -2.09 -17.38
CA MET A 116 -34.84 -2.47 -16.28
C MET A 116 -35.71 -3.69 -16.62
N GLN A 117 -35.82 -4.06 -17.90
CA GLN A 117 -36.55 -5.21 -18.41
C GLN A 117 -35.64 -6.43 -18.57
N GLY A 118 -34.34 -6.30 -18.30
CA GLY A 118 -33.36 -7.38 -18.43
C GLY A 118 -32.89 -7.60 -19.88
N LEU A 119 -33.15 -6.66 -20.79
CA LEU A 119 -32.64 -6.73 -22.15
C LEU A 119 -31.20 -6.17 -22.21
N PRO A 120 -30.30 -6.79 -23.00
CA PRO A 120 -28.93 -6.34 -23.11
C PRO A 120 -28.86 -4.96 -23.79
N THR A 121 -28.16 -4.01 -23.16
CA THR A 121 -27.96 -2.64 -23.67
C THR A 121 -26.59 -2.43 -24.29
N GLY A 122 -25.71 -3.47 -24.26
CA GLY A 122 -24.35 -3.41 -24.73
C GLY A 122 -23.35 -3.73 -23.62
N SER A 123 -22.07 -3.41 -23.83
CA SER A 123 -21.03 -3.57 -22.80
C SER A 123 -20.40 -2.22 -22.45
N PHE A 124 -19.99 -2.06 -21.19
CA PHE A 124 -19.26 -0.89 -20.71
C PHE A 124 -17.99 -1.30 -19.94
N SER A 125 -17.04 -0.39 -19.85
CA SER A 125 -15.81 -0.60 -19.07
C SER A 125 -15.76 0.31 -17.86
N VAL A 126 -15.06 -0.17 -16.79
CA VAL A 126 -14.78 0.61 -15.59
C VAL A 126 -13.27 0.75 -15.47
N LYS A 127 -12.80 1.97 -15.22
CA LYS A 127 -11.36 2.30 -15.17
C LYS A 127 -11.10 3.37 -14.14
N ASP A 128 -9.99 3.21 -13.40
CA ASP A 128 -9.46 4.21 -12.50
C ASP A 128 -8.07 4.67 -12.94
N ILE A 129 -7.81 5.95 -12.81
CA ILE A 129 -6.51 6.58 -13.01
C ILE A 129 -6.17 7.38 -11.75
N CYS A 130 -4.98 7.13 -11.20
CA CYS A 130 -4.44 7.93 -10.11
C CYS A 130 -3.12 8.56 -10.55
N LEU A 131 -3.04 9.88 -10.51
CA LEU A 131 -1.79 10.62 -10.71
C LEU A 131 -1.23 10.95 -9.33
N GLU A 132 0.05 10.67 -9.14
CA GLU A 132 0.72 10.76 -7.84
C GLU A 132 1.94 11.66 -7.94
N GLY A 133 2.14 12.50 -6.91
CA GLY A 133 3.34 13.31 -6.76
C GLY A 133 3.77 13.32 -5.31
N ALA A 134 5.03 13.00 -5.03
CA ALA A 134 5.55 12.87 -3.67
C ALA A 134 6.87 13.62 -3.48
N VAL A 135 7.12 14.03 -2.25
CA VAL A 135 8.39 14.62 -1.80
C VAL A 135 8.76 14.02 -0.45
N GLY A 136 10.05 13.72 -0.27
CA GLY A 136 10.65 13.28 0.99
C GLY A 136 11.80 14.21 1.36
N TYR A 137 11.94 14.47 2.65
CA TYR A 137 12.94 15.37 3.17
C TYR A 137 13.50 14.88 4.52
N PRO A 138 14.84 14.78 4.67
CA PRO A 138 15.47 14.45 5.95
C PRO A 138 15.41 15.65 6.91
N LEU A 139 14.91 15.41 8.11
CA LEU A 139 14.93 16.39 9.21
C LEU A 139 16.29 16.42 9.92
N ASN A 140 16.92 15.26 10.02
CA ASN A 140 18.27 15.02 10.54
C ASN A 140 18.76 13.63 10.07
N ASP A 141 19.89 13.16 10.59
CA ASP A 141 20.53 11.91 10.18
C ASP A 141 19.67 10.65 10.38
N CYS A 142 18.67 10.71 11.27
CA CYS A 142 17.82 9.56 11.61
C CYS A 142 16.36 9.73 11.19
N TRP A 143 15.87 10.96 11.08
CA TRP A 143 14.45 11.24 10.87
C TRP A 143 14.16 11.84 9.50
N ASN A 144 13.24 11.23 8.77
CA ASN A 144 12.73 11.70 7.50
C ASN A 144 11.23 11.94 7.57
N ILE A 145 10.75 12.93 6.83
CA ILE A 145 9.32 13.19 6.60
C ILE A 145 9.03 13.19 5.11
N GLY A 146 7.79 12.90 4.76
CA GLY A 146 7.36 12.96 3.37
C GLY A 146 5.87 13.24 3.24
N ALA A 147 5.51 13.76 2.08
CA ALA A 147 4.14 14.00 1.69
C ALA A 147 3.93 13.57 0.24
N GLN A 148 2.75 13.01 -0.05
CA GLN A 148 2.32 12.61 -1.38
C GLN A 148 0.93 13.15 -1.65
N THR A 149 0.67 13.62 -2.85
CA THR A 149 -0.66 14.00 -3.33
C THR A 149 -1.11 13.03 -4.40
N LYS A 150 -2.40 12.69 -4.38
CA LYS A 150 -3.04 11.77 -5.32
C LYS A 150 -4.25 12.44 -5.95
N PHE A 151 -4.32 12.46 -7.28
CA PHE A 151 -5.48 12.91 -8.04
C PHE A 151 -6.13 11.70 -8.68
N LEU A 152 -7.38 11.44 -8.33
CA LEU A 152 -8.11 10.24 -8.67
C LEU A 152 -9.19 10.57 -9.69
N TYR A 153 -9.21 9.83 -10.78
CA TYR A 153 -10.23 9.88 -11.82
C TYR A 153 -10.81 8.49 -12.01
N THR A 154 -12.13 8.37 -11.86
CA THR A 154 -12.89 7.15 -12.13
C THR A 154 -13.78 7.37 -13.34
N ALA A 155 -13.70 6.49 -14.32
CA ALA A 155 -14.62 6.40 -15.45
C ALA A 155 -15.48 5.15 -15.30
N TYR A 156 -16.80 5.35 -15.29
CA TYR A 156 -17.79 4.28 -15.19
C TYR A 156 -18.88 4.51 -16.23
N GLU A 157 -18.87 3.74 -17.32
CA GLU A 157 -19.79 3.91 -18.45
C GLU A 157 -19.76 5.36 -19.01
N SER A 158 -20.83 6.11 -18.84
CA SER A 158 -20.97 7.52 -19.22
C SER A 158 -20.71 8.50 -18.06
N TYR A 159 -20.46 7.97 -16.84
CA TYR A 159 -20.26 8.76 -15.65
C TYR A 159 -18.78 8.88 -15.31
N ASN A 160 -18.41 9.95 -14.61
CA ASN A 160 -17.06 10.12 -14.09
C ASN A 160 -17.07 10.73 -12.70
N ALA A 161 -16.07 10.35 -11.90
CA ALA A 161 -15.83 10.88 -10.57
C ALA A 161 -14.41 11.42 -10.45
N PHE A 162 -14.24 12.41 -9.56
CA PHE A 162 -12.94 12.98 -9.21
C PHE A 162 -12.77 13.01 -7.70
N ALA A 163 -11.60 12.61 -7.23
CA ALA A 163 -11.23 12.70 -5.83
C ALA A 163 -9.78 13.15 -5.69
N MET A 164 -9.42 13.58 -4.50
CA MET A 164 -8.04 13.94 -4.15
C MET A 164 -7.71 13.39 -2.78
N ALA A 165 -6.49 12.91 -2.61
CA ALA A 165 -5.97 12.42 -1.36
C ALA A 165 -4.56 12.96 -1.10
N VAL A 166 -4.17 12.94 0.17
CA VAL A 166 -2.83 13.26 0.64
C VAL A 166 -2.37 12.13 1.54
N ASP A 167 -1.13 11.69 1.36
CA ASP A 167 -0.44 10.79 2.26
C ASP A 167 0.65 11.54 2.99
N LEU A 168 0.86 11.20 4.24
CA LEU A 168 1.93 11.73 5.08
C LEU A 168 2.75 10.58 5.64
N GLY A 169 4.06 10.72 5.61
CA GLY A 169 5.01 9.74 6.12
C GLY A 169 5.99 10.35 7.12
N LEU A 170 6.33 9.55 8.12
CA LEU A 170 7.43 9.80 9.06
C LEU A 170 8.24 8.50 9.14
N SER A 171 9.55 8.59 9.01
CA SER A 171 10.45 7.45 9.12
C SER A 171 11.63 7.79 10.03
N TYR A 172 11.99 6.85 10.88
CA TYR A 172 13.20 6.84 11.69
C TYR A 172 14.08 5.68 11.27
N TYR A 173 15.34 5.92 11.05
CA TYR A 173 16.34 4.89 10.77
C TYR A 173 17.61 5.15 11.55
N ASP A 174 18.11 4.11 12.24
CA ASP A 174 19.38 4.11 12.93
C ASP A 174 20.31 3.07 12.28
N GLU A 175 21.25 3.54 11.49
CA GLU A 175 22.21 2.72 10.75
C GLU A 175 23.08 1.83 11.68
N LEU A 176 23.39 2.32 12.89
CA LEU A 176 24.24 1.59 13.83
C LEU A 176 23.55 0.34 14.41
N SER A 177 22.27 0.42 14.66
CA SER A 177 21.48 -0.70 15.21
C SER A 177 20.73 -1.49 14.13
N GLY A 178 20.63 -0.96 12.89
CA GLY A 178 19.84 -1.50 11.81
C GLY A 178 18.32 -1.47 12.08
N ASN A 179 17.86 -0.61 13.02
CA ASN A 179 16.44 -0.47 13.33
C ASN A 179 15.83 0.66 12.53
N SER A 180 14.64 0.41 12.00
CA SER A 180 13.79 1.43 11.42
C SER A 180 12.39 1.40 12.01
N PHE A 181 11.77 2.59 12.12
CA PHE A 181 10.37 2.77 12.52
C PHE A 181 9.71 3.73 11.56
N SER A 182 8.51 3.41 11.13
CA SER A 182 7.74 4.30 10.26
C SER A 182 6.30 4.41 10.70
N LEU A 183 5.74 5.60 10.45
CA LEU A 183 4.33 5.92 10.64
C LEU A 183 3.83 6.57 9.35
N THR A 184 2.71 6.09 8.83
CA THR A 184 2.04 6.70 7.67
C THR A 184 0.58 6.95 7.96
N VAL A 185 0.07 8.06 7.42
CA VAL A 185 -1.34 8.35 7.27
C VAL A 185 -1.61 8.43 5.78
N THR A 186 -2.41 7.54 5.23
CA THR A 186 -2.63 7.43 3.80
C THR A 186 -4.06 7.73 3.41
N ASN A 187 -4.24 8.22 2.18
CA ASN A 187 -5.52 8.49 1.54
C ASN A 187 -6.42 9.47 2.33
N LEU A 188 -5.81 10.47 2.99
CA LEU A 188 -6.53 11.53 3.69
C LEU A 188 -7.10 12.51 2.66
N GLY A 189 -8.40 12.48 2.42
CA GLY A 189 -9.00 13.33 1.39
C GLY A 189 -10.48 13.08 1.18
N GLY A 190 -10.95 13.42 -0.02
CA GLY A 190 -12.36 13.30 -0.34
C GLY A 190 -12.67 13.36 -1.83
N GLN A 191 -13.89 13.01 -2.15
CA GLN A 191 -14.45 13.06 -3.48
C GLN A 191 -15.07 14.43 -3.76
N PHE A 192 -14.64 15.10 -4.83
CA PHE A 192 -15.19 16.39 -5.27
C PHE A 192 -16.39 16.22 -6.17
N LYS A 193 -16.33 15.25 -7.08
CA LYS A 193 -17.41 14.88 -7.98
C LYS A 193 -17.70 13.39 -7.81
N SER A 194 -18.94 13.06 -7.47
CA SER A 194 -19.44 11.68 -7.40
C SER A 194 -19.96 11.20 -8.76
N LEU A 195 -20.04 9.88 -8.95
CA LEU A 195 -20.65 9.26 -10.13
C LEU A 195 -22.14 9.63 -10.24
N TYR A 196 -22.85 9.67 -9.09
CA TYR A 196 -24.27 10.04 -8.97
C TYR A 196 -24.42 11.10 -7.90
N GLU A 197 -25.43 11.98 -8.02
CA GLU A 197 -25.59 13.17 -7.17
C GLU A 197 -25.66 12.90 -5.65
N GLU A 198 -26.09 11.72 -5.23
CA GLU A 198 -26.26 11.38 -3.79
C GLU A 198 -25.25 10.36 -3.26
N SER A 199 -24.30 9.85 -4.06
CA SER A 199 -23.39 8.76 -3.66
C SER A 199 -21.93 9.20 -3.50
N LYS A 200 -21.65 10.12 -2.57
CA LYS A 200 -20.25 10.44 -2.23
C LYS A 200 -19.61 9.26 -1.51
N GLN A 201 -18.55 8.74 -2.11
CA GLN A 201 -17.76 7.67 -1.52
C GLN A 201 -16.62 8.24 -0.67
N LYS A 202 -16.34 7.61 0.45
CA LYS A 202 -15.20 7.95 1.30
C LYS A 202 -13.95 7.30 0.74
N LEU A 203 -12.82 7.99 0.84
CA LEU A 203 -11.52 7.41 0.55
C LEU A 203 -11.10 6.47 1.70
N PRO A 204 -10.31 5.41 1.41
CA PRO A 204 -9.85 4.46 2.41
C PRO A 204 -8.69 5.07 3.22
N THR A 205 -9.00 6.04 4.08
CA THR A 205 -8.00 6.66 4.97
C THR A 205 -7.50 5.65 5.97
N GLN A 206 -6.17 5.50 6.08
CA GLN A 206 -5.53 4.54 6.97
C GLN A 206 -4.40 5.17 7.77
N VAL A 207 -4.14 4.59 8.94
CA VAL A 207 -2.93 4.81 9.73
C VAL A 207 -2.20 3.48 9.85
N ASN A 208 -0.93 3.48 9.48
CA ASN A 208 -0.08 2.30 9.54
C ASN A 208 1.21 2.63 10.28
N MET A 209 1.70 1.66 11.06
CA MET A 209 2.98 1.73 11.76
C MET A 209 3.79 0.48 11.42
N ALA A 210 5.09 0.62 11.26
CA ALA A 210 5.94 -0.52 11.03
C ALA A 210 7.28 -0.37 11.74
N TRP A 211 7.84 -1.51 12.09
CA TRP A 211 9.19 -1.67 12.57
C TRP A 211 9.91 -2.70 11.73
N SER A 212 11.14 -2.39 11.34
CA SER A 212 12.02 -3.33 10.67
C SER A 212 13.37 -3.35 11.34
N ARG A 213 14.05 -4.47 11.26
CA ARG A 213 15.40 -4.63 11.77
C ARG A 213 16.26 -5.45 10.83
N GLU A 214 17.31 -4.83 10.37
CA GLU A 214 18.41 -5.52 9.68
C GLU A 214 19.32 -6.22 10.69
N LEU A 215 19.54 -7.51 10.50
CA LEU A 215 20.41 -8.29 11.37
C LEU A 215 21.86 -8.15 10.91
N LEU A 216 22.65 -7.34 11.60
CA LEU A 216 24.02 -6.95 11.21
C LEU A 216 24.98 -8.11 10.90
N HIS A 217 24.71 -9.31 11.39
CA HIS A 217 25.56 -10.50 11.20
C HIS A 217 24.92 -11.55 10.28
N LEU A 218 23.71 -11.33 9.84
CA LEU A 218 22.95 -12.20 8.94
C LEU A 218 22.32 -11.36 7.83
N PRO A 219 22.28 -11.84 6.61
CA PRO A 219 21.64 -11.12 5.50
C PRO A 219 20.12 -11.22 5.60
N LEU A 220 19.55 -10.84 6.72
CA LEU A 220 18.13 -10.94 7.03
C LEU A 220 17.62 -9.61 7.58
N CYS A 221 16.48 -9.18 7.05
CA CYS A 221 15.66 -8.11 7.59
C CYS A 221 14.32 -8.68 8.07
N VAL A 222 13.93 -8.38 9.31
CA VAL A 222 12.65 -8.79 9.90
C VAL A 222 11.75 -7.57 9.97
N THR A 223 10.48 -7.72 9.60
CA THR A 223 9.51 -6.63 9.64
C THR A 223 8.26 -7.01 10.43
N VAL A 224 7.72 -6.06 11.16
CA VAL A 224 6.41 -6.16 11.79
C VAL A 224 5.64 -4.89 11.46
N THR A 225 4.53 -5.05 10.75
CA THR A 225 3.68 -3.93 10.33
C THR A 225 2.32 -4.04 11.02
N ALA A 226 1.93 -2.96 11.68
CA ALA A 226 0.59 -2.76 12.20
C ALA A 226 -0.17 -1.85 11.22
N TYR A 227 -1.22 -2.36 10.60
CA TYR A 227 -1.94 -1.70 9.53
C TYR A 227 -3.44 -1.58 9.82
N HIS A 228 -4.15 -0.70 9.12
CA HIS A 228 -5.57 -0.42 9.34
C HIS A 228 -5.91 -0.01 10.79
N LEU A 229 -5.06 0.79 11.43
CA LEU A 229 -5.21 1.14 12.85
C LEU A 229 -6.42 2.03 13.16
N LEU A 230 -7.12 2.56 12.16
CA LEU A 230 -8.37 3.32 12.34
C LEU A 230 -9.61 2.43 12.38
N ASP A 231 -9.53 1.20 11.90
CA ASP A 231 -10.67 0.29 11.78
C ASP A 231 -10.45 -0.95 12.65
N TRP A 232 -10.99 -0.92 13.87
CA TRP A 232 -10.88 -2.01 14.84
C TRP A 232 -12.12 -2.90 14.91
N ASP A 233 -13.24 -2.51 14.29
CA ASP A 233 -14.48 -3.30 14.32
C ASP A 233 -14.51 -4.31 13.16
N HIS A 234 -13.75 -5.39 13.31
CA HIS A 234 -13.73 -6.49 12.35
C HIS A 234 -14.67 -7.59 12.80
N SER A 235 -15.91 -7.53 12.32
CA SER A 235 -16.81 -8.66 12.40
C SER A 235 -16.92 -9.31 11.01
N TYR A 236 -17.00 -10.62 10.94
CA TYR A 236 -17.29 -11.34 9.70
C TYR A 236 -18.52 -12.21 9.87
N VAL A 237 -19.20 -12.47 8.79
CA VAL A 237 -20.33 -13.41 8.77
C VAL A 237 -19.79 -14.77 8.34
N ASP A 238 -19.92 -15.77 9.19
CA ASP A 238 -19.52 -17.14 8.86
C ASP A 238 -20.43 -17.76 7.78
N GLY A 239 -20.04 -18.90 7.23
CA GLY A 239 -20.83 -19.61 6.22
C GLY A 239 -22.22 -20.07 6.69
N LYS A 240 -22.58 -19.85 7.96
CA LYS A 240 -23.89 -20.11 8.56
C LYS A 240 -24.71 -18.84 8.79
N GLY A 241 -24.22 -17.68 8.35
CA GLY A 241 -24.90 -16.39 8.53
C GLY A 241 -24.75 -15.79 9.93
N THR A 242 -23.88 -16.32 10.80
CA THR A 242 -23.68 -15.83 12.16
C THR A 242 -22.58 -14.76 12.17
N LYS A 243 -22.85 -13.58 12.73
CA LYS A 243 -21.85 -12.54 12.94
C LYS A 243 -20.87 -12.98 14.02
N GLN A 244 -19.62 -13.18 13.64
CA GLN A 244 -18.52 -13.54 14.52
C GLN A 244 -17.72 -12.29 14.86
N THR A 245 -17.41 -12.10 16.13
CA THR A 245 -16.51 -11.04 16.64
C THR A 245 -15.22 -11.67 17.13
N PHE A 246 -14.10 -11.04 16.86
CA PHE A 246 -12.80 -11.52 17.32
C PHE A 246 -12.58 -11.24 18.81
N SER A 247 -11.86 -12.13 19.50
CA SER A 247 -11.36 -11.88 20.86
C SER A 247 -10.31 -10.74 20.83
N GLY A 248 -10.07 -10.08 21.98
CA GLY A 248 -9.14 -8.95 22.02
C GLY A 248 -7.73 -9.25 21.46
N ALA A 249 -7.19 -10.45 21.73
CA ALA A 249 -5.89 -10.86 21.20
C ALA A 249 -5.94 -11.13 19.68
N GLU A 250 -6.98 -11.78 19.20
CA GLU A 250 -7.19 -12.02 17.75
C GLU A 250 -7.42 -10.70 17.01
N GLN A 251 -8.07 -9.73 17.63
CA GLN A 251 -8.28 -8.41 17.06
C GLN A 251 -6.95 -7.69 16.83
N VAL A 252 -6.02 -7.75 17.80
CA VAL A 252 -4.66 -7.22 17.61
C VAL A 252 -3.92 -7.96 16.49
N LEU A 253 -3.97 -9.29 16.45
CA LEU A 253 -3.30 -10.08 15.42
C LEU A 253 -3.83 -9.79 14.00
N ASN A 254 -5.12 -9.43 13.85
CA ASN A 254 -5.71 -9.04 12.58
C ASN A 254 -5.11 -7.73 12.00
N HIS A 255 -4.44 -6.95 12.83
CA HIS A 255 -3.74 -5.73 12.42
C HIS A 255 -2.25 -5.93 12.19
N LEU A 256 -1.71 -7.16 12.37
CA LEU A 256 -0.29 -7.42 12.26
C LEU A 256 0.06 -8.22 11.00
N ILE A 257 1.12 -7.78 10.35
CA ILE A 257 1.81 -8.49 9.28
C ILE A 257 3.23 -8.76 9.76
N PHE A 258 3.68 -9.99 9.60
CA PHE A 258 5.05 -10.40 9.90
C PHE A 258 5.76 -10.72 8.59
N GLY A 259 6.90 -10.09 8.36
CA GLY A 259 7.71 -10.26 7.16
C GLY A 259 9.15 -10.61 7.51
N VAL A 260 9.77 -11.34 6.60
CA VAL A 260 11.20 -11.63 6.62
C VAL A 260 11.74 -11.50 5.20
N GLU A 261 12.87 -10.86 5.07
CA GLU A 261 13.59 -10.74 3.81
C GLU A 261 15.00 -11.24 3.98
N TRP A 262 15.46 -12.01 3.00
CA TRP A 262 16.80 -12.53 2.89
C TRP A 262 17.52 -11.91 1.70
N SER A 263 18.63 -11.22 1.96
CA SER A 263 19.42 -10.48 0.96
C SER A 263 20.91 -10.89 1.06
N ALA A 264 21.20 -12.19 0.89
CA ALA A 264 22.56 -12.73 1.00
C ALA A 264 23.53 -12.22 -0.07
N PHE A 265 23.01 -11.75 -1.20
CA PHE A 265 23.80 -11.17 -2.30
C PHE A 265 23.34 -9.75 -2.53
N GLN A 266 24.26 -8.83 -2.81
CA GLN A 266 23.97 -7.41 -3.05
C GLN A 266 22.92 -7.14 -4.15
N ASN A 267 22.70 -8.11 -5.02
CA ASN A 267 21.85 -7.97 -6.20
C ASN A 267 20.60 -8.87 -6.17
N PHE A 268 20.37 -9.61 -5.08
CA PHE A 268 19.28 -10.58 -5.00
C PHE A 268 18.66 -10.60 -3.63
N TRP A 269 17.34 -10.56 -3.59
CA TRP A 269 16.57 -10.72 -2.36
C TRP A 269 15.44 -11.74 -2.53
N LEU A 270 15.08 -12.40 -1.43
CA LEU A 270 13.88 -13.22 -1.27
C LEU A 270 13.11 -12.69 -0.07
N ALA A 271 11.81 -12.53 -0.21
CA ALA A 271 10.96 -12.11 0.89
C ALA A 271 9.78 -13.06 1.06
N ALA A 272 9.36 -13.20 2.31
CA ALA A 272 8.16 -13.93 2.70
C ALA A 272 7.45 -13.17 3.82
N SER A 273 6.14 -13.19 3.81
CA SER A 273 5.34 -12.60 4.90
C SER A 273 4.09 -13.39 5.20
N TYR A 274 3.54 -13.12 6.38
CA TYR A 274 2.32 -13.73 6.85
C TYR A 274 1.38 -12.66 7.39
N ASN A 275 0.15 -12.63 6.85
CA ASN A 275 -0.93 -11.74 7.25
C ASN A 275 -2.06 -12.56 7.89
N TYR A 276 -2.20 -12.43 9.21
CA TYR A 276 -3.19 -13.17 9.98
C TYR A 276 -4.64 -12.85 9.57
N ARG A 277 -4.95 -11.61 9.24
CA ARG A 277 -6.28 -11.16 8.79
C ARG A 277 -6.73 -11.88 7.52
N HIS A 278 -5.84 -12.03 6.54
CA HIS A 278 -6.14 -12.73 5.29
C HIS A 278 -6.38 -14.24 5.54
N GLN A 279 -5.62 -14.85 6.42
CA GLN A 279 -5.80 -16.23 6.79
C GLN A 279 -7.16 -16.49 7.47
N ARG A 280 -7.60 -15.61 8.38
CA ARG A 280 -8.86 -15.77 9.12
C ARG A 280 -10.11 -15.48 8.31
N ARG A 281 -10.10 -14.50 7.42
CA ARG A 281 -11.26 -14.19 6.54
C ARG A 281 -11.72 -15.40 5.74
N PHE A 282 -10.85 -16.37 5.49
CA PHE A 282 -11.11 -17.54 4.65
C PHE A 282 -10.95 -18.89 5.37
N SER A 283 -10.91 -18.92 6.70
CA SER A 283 -10.62 -20.11 7.50
C SER A 283 -11.66 -21.27 7.34
N GLY A 284 -12.82 -21.00 6.77
CA GLY A 284 -13.86 -22.02 6.53
C GLY A 284 -13.68 -22.86 5.26
N GLN A 285 -12.75 -22.53 4.35
CA GLN A 285 -12.64 -23.17 3.02
C GLN A 285 -11.23 -23.61 2.62
N GLY A 286 -10.42 -24.07 3.58
CA GLY A 286 -9.17 -24.84 3.38
C GLY A 286 -7.99 -24.11 2.74
N GLY A 287 -6.78 -24.39 3.21
CA GLY A 287 -5.49 -24.00 2.62
C GLY A 287 -4.51 -23.37 3.61
N PHE A 288 -3.42 -24.09 3.92
CA PHE A 288 -2.31 -23.63 4.78
C PHE A 288 -1.60 -22.38 4.25
N LEU A 289 -1.62 -22.14 2.93
CA LEU A 289 -0.89 -21.04 2.27
C LEU A 289 -1.62 -19.69 2.31
N ARG A 290 -2.78 -19.59 2.91
CA ARG A 290 -3.55 -18.35 2.95
C ARG A 290 -2.93 -17.32 3.89
N GLY A 291 -2.91 -16.10 3.44
CA GLY A 291 -2.24 -15.00 4.15
C GLY A 291 -0.71 -15.01 4.01
N ILE A 292 -0.14 -15.95 3.23
CA ILE A 292 1.27 -15.96 2.88
C ILE A 292 1.46 -15.13 1.61
N ALA A 293 2.49 -14.28 1.62
CA ALA A 293 3.01 -13.65 0.43
C ALA A 293 4.50 -13.99 0.28
N LEU A 294 4.96 -14.08 -0.96
CA LEU A 294 6.32 -14.42 -1.34
C LEU A 294 6.80 -13.49 -2.45
N GLY A 295 8.10 -13.26 -2.53
CA GLY A 295 8.67 -12.54 -3.65
C GLY A 295 10.16 -12.68 -3.77
N ALA A 296 10.64 -12.29 -4.93
CA ALA A 296 12.06 -12.30 -5.27
C ALA A 296 12.38 -11.08 -6.14
N GLY A 297 13.60 -10.59 -6.02
CA GLY A 297 14.13 -9.53 -6.87
C GLY A 297 15.57 -9.76 -7.24
N LEU A 298 15.91 -9.31 -8.43
CA LEU A 298 17.27 -9.37 -8.98
C LEU A 298 17.62 -8.02 -9.60
N SER A 299 18.73 -7.47 -9.16
CA SER A 299 19.35 -6.26 -9.74
C SER A 299 20.56 -6.63 -10.56
N TYR A 300 20.65 -6.12 -11.79
CA TYR A 300 21.79 -6.30 -12.65
C TYR A 300 22.17 -4.97 -13.32
N ARG A 301 23.31 -4.40 -12.90
CA ARG A 301 23.74 -3.05 -13.31
C ARG A 301 22.64 -2.02 -12.97
N SER A 302 22.12 -1.33 -14.01
CA SER A 302 21.03 -0.35 -13.91
C SER A 302 19.63 -0.95 -13.92
N TYR A 303 19.48 -2.25 -14.10
CA TYR A 303 18.19 -2.93 -14.22
C TYR A 303 17.81 -3.62 -12.93
N ASN A 304 16.52 -3.55 -12.59
CA ASN A 304 15.93 -4.23 -11.44
C ASN A 304 14.68 -5.00 -11.90
N PHE A 305 14.62 -6.28 -11.62
CA PHE A 305 13.48 -7.15 -11.93
C PHE A 305 12.96 -7.75 -10.63
N GLN A 306 11.68 -7.64 -10.40
CA GLN A 306 11.07 -8.15 -9.19
C GLN A 306 9.74 -8.85 -9.51
N MET A 307 9.41 -9.85 -8.70
CA MET A 307 8.15 -10.56 -8.74
C MET A 307 7.64 -10.78 -7.32
N GLY A 308 6.37 -10.51 -7.11
CA GLY A 308 5.67 -10.75 -5.86
C GLY A 308 4.39 -11.56 -6.09
N TYR A 309 4.07 -12.43 -5.15
CA TYR A 309 2.85 -13.22 -5.11
C TYR A 309 2.25 -13.15 -3.71
N ALA A 310 0.95 -12.93 -3.61
CA ALA A 310 0.21 -12.99 -2.35
C ALA A 310 -1.07 -13.78 -2.50
N SER A 311 -1.29 -14.73 -1.59
CA SER A 311 -2.54 -15.49 -1.50
C SER A 311 -3.56 -14.69 -0.68
N THR A 312 -4.21 -13.71 -1.33
CA THR A 312 -5.13 -12.77 -0.68
C THR A 312 -6.59 -13.19 -0.76
N ASN A 313 -6.94 -14.18 -1.60
CA ASN A 313 -8.33 -14.56 -1.88
C ASN A 313 -8.55 -16.07 -1.99
N LEU A 314 -9.84 -16.45 -2.05
CA LEU A 314 -10.29 -17.86 -2.12
C LEU A 314 -9.97 -18.55 -3.44
N ALA A 315 -10.05 -17.83 -4.55
CA ALA A 315 -9.96 -18.40 -5.89
C ALA A 315 -8.59 -18.16 -6.54
N ASP A 316 -8.05 -16.93 -6.41
CA ASP A 316 -6.85 -16.52 -7.13
C ASP A 316 -5.90 -15.73 -6.22
N GLY A 317 -4.58 -15.85 -6.46
CA GLY A 317 -3.56 -15.02 -5.84
C GLY A 317 -3.34 -13.73 -6.63
N THR A 318 -2.89 -12.69 -5.94
CA THR A 318 -2.39 -11.46 -6.57
C THR A 318 -0.95 -11.67 -6.98
N MET A 319 -0.59 -11.28 -8.19
CA MET A 319 0.77 -11.36 -8.73
C MET A 319 1.19 -10.01 -9.28
N THR A 320 2.37 -9.54 -8.86
CA THR A 320 2.96 -8.29 -9.36
C THR A 320 4.31 -8.57 -9.98
N PHE A 321 4.52 -8.04 -11.19
CA PHE A 321 5.81 -7.98 -11.87
C PHE A 321 6.26 -6.53 -11.93
N GLN A 322 7.53 -6.31 -11.64
CA GLN A 322 8.10 -4.97 -11.62
C GLN A 322 9.43 -4.94 -12.36
N PHE A 323 9.60 -3.89 -13.12
CA PHE A 323 10.84 -3.54 -13.81
C PHE A 323 11.28 -2.15 -13.39
N GLY A 324 12.51 -2.02 -12.94
CA GLY A 324 13.15 -0.76 -12.58
C GLY A 324 14.37 -0.49 -13.46
N TYR A 325 14.64 0.79 -13.71
CA TYR A 325 15.84 1.24 -14.41
C TYR A 325 16.39 2.51 -13.76
N THR A 326 17.71 2.55 -13.57
CA THR A 326 18.43 3.74 -13.08
C THR A 326 19.32 4.27 -14.22
N PHE A 327 19.06 5.53 -14.64
CA PHE A 327 19.74 6.21 -15.74
C PHE A 327 21.15 6.68 -15.39
#